data_9645c5ab138361dbc994b199121df2ac
#
_entry.id   9645c5ab138361dbc994b199121df2ac
#
_cell.length_a   1.000
_cell.length_b   1.000
_cell.length_c   1.000
_cell.angle_alpha   90.00
_cell.angle_beta   90.00
_cell.angle_gamma   90.00
#
_symmetry.space_group_name_H-M   'P 1'
#
loop_
_entity.id
_entity.type
_entity.pdbx_description
1 polymer ?
#
loop_
_entity_poly.entity_id
_entity_poly.type
_entity_poly.pdbx_seq_one_letter_code
_entity_poly.pdbx_strand_id
1 'polypeptide(L)'
;MRVLLALATFAAALSAADLSGIWVGQYPGRNNEPIDIAFQFQHKGDALSGKLYGDFKSMRIVEGKIAGDQVQFVVIAEEQAGNQINETRLRFTGTLKDGEIELTRERESSRNAGNGGEVQSRNNTKLTFRLKRL
;
A
#
# COMPACT_ATOMS: atom_id res chain seq x y z
N MET A 1 -19.22 -28.38 -36.27
CA MET A 1 -18.86 -28.03 -35.82
C MET A 1 -18.45 -27.39 -35.21
N ARG A 2 -18.14 -27.08 -34.77
CA ARG A 2 -17.88 -26.46 -34.27
C ARG A 2 -17.33 -25.91 -33.55
N VAL A 3 -16.96 -25.44 -33.03
CA VAL A 3 -16.51 -24.70 -32.56
C VAL A 3 -16.26 -24.24 -31.60
N LEU A 4 -16.24 -23.91 -31.19
CA LEU A 4 -16.12 -23.38 -30.26
C LEU A 4 -15.34 -23.15 -29.50
N LEU A 5 -15.07 -23.31 -29.18
CA LEU A 5 -14.22 -23.32 -28.54
C LEU A 5 -13.51 -22.39 -28.15
N ALA A 6 -13.31 -21.98 -28.49
CA ALA A 6 -12.45 -21.05 -28.48
C ALA A 6 -12.49 -20.28 -27.34
N LEU A 7 -13.30 -20.10 -26.97
CA LEU A 7 -13.43 -19.37 -26.07
C LEU A 7 -12.81 -19.40 -24.97
N ALA A 8 -12.77 -20.23 -24.52
CA ALA A 8 -12.25 -20.36 -23.25
C ALA A 8 -11.00 -19.71 -23.12
N THR A 9 -10.32 -19.71 -24.10
CA THR A 9 -9.08 -19.24 -23.98
C THR A 9 -9.00 -17.97 -23.40
N PHE A 10 -9.94 -17.29 -23.37
CA PHE A 10 -9.84 -16.12 -22.97
C PHE A 10 -9.60 -15.89 -21.70
N ALA A 11 -10.10 -16.52 -20.93
CA ALA A 11 -10.02 -16.29 -19.54
C ALA A 11 -8.62 -16.13 -19.11
N ALA A 12 -7.80 -16.84 -19.67
CA ALA A 12 -6.44 -16.78 -19.24
C ALA A 12 -5.84 -15.41 -19.49
N ALA A 13 -6.33 -14.73 -20.45
CA ALA A 13 -5.76 -13.46 -20.78
C ALA A 13 -6.07 -12.42 -19.72
N LEU A 14 -6.91 -12.77 -18.78
CA LEU A 14 -7.29 -11.83 -17.77
C LEU A 14 -6.44 -11.92 -16.51
N SER A 15 -5.32 -12.60 -16.59
CA SER A 15 -4.46 -12.67 -15.42
C SER A 15 -4.07 -11.27 -14.98
N ALA A 16 -4.04 -11.05 -13.69
CA ALA A 16 -3.69 -9.76 -13.15
C ALA A 16 -2.25 -9.39 -13.48
N ALA A 17 -2.01 -8.13 -13.63
CA ALA A 17 -0.65 -7.65 -13.83
C ALA A 17 0.19 -7.99 -12.60
N ASP A 18 1.46 -8.27 -12.82
CA ASP A 18 2.39 -8.52 -11.75
C ASP A 18 2.85 -7.17 -11.18
N LEU A 19 2.58 -6.93 -9.91
CA LEU A 19 2.95 -5.70 -9.26
C LEU A 19 4.34 -5.73 -8.62
N SER A 20 5.08 -6.83 -8.80
CA SER A 20 6.42 -6.91 -8.23
C SER A 20 7.34 -5.81 -8.80
N GLY A 21 8.13 -5.23 -7.95
CA GLY A 21 9.06 -4.17 -8.34
C GLY A 21 8.98 -2.97 -7.44
N ILE A 22 9.59 -1.89 -7.87
CA ILE A 22 9.63 -0.65 -7.11
C ILE A 22 8.62 0.33 -7.71
N TRP A 23 7.83 0.93 -6.83
CA TRP A 23 6.81 1.88 -7.21
C TRP A 23 7.05 3.19 -6.46
N VAL A 24 6.99 4.30 -7.16
CA VAL A 24 7.32 5.61 -6.60
C VAL A 24 6.20 6.61 -6.84
N GLY A 25 6.10 7.58 -5.98
CA GLY A 25 5.12 8.63 -6.10
C GLY A 25 5.42 9.79 -5.16
N GLN A 26 4.49 10.69 -5.07
CA GLN A 26 4.58 11.84 -4.17
C GLN A 26 3.22 12.10 -3.55
N TYR A 27 3.23 12.57 -2.32
CA TYR A 27 2.01 13.01 -1.68
C TYR A 27 2.24 14.39 -1.04
N PRO A 28 1.18 15.18 -0.81
CA PRO A 28 1.36 16.51 -0.25
C PRO A 28 1.72 16.43 1.23
N GLY A 29 2.85 17.02 1.58
CA GLY A 29 3.27 17.15 2.97
C GLY A 29 2.79 18.46 3.56
N ARG A 30 3.47 18.91 4.60
CA ARG A 30 3.15 20.20 5.24
C ARG A 30 3.38 21.30 4.22
N ASN A 31 2.55 22.31 4.25
CA ASN A 31 2.63 23.46 3.36
C ASN A 31 2.59 23.07 1.88
N ASN A 32 1.94 21.94 1.58
CA ASN A 32 1.81 21.43 0.22
C ASN A 32 3.14 21.11 -0.45
N GLU A 33 4.22 20.96 0.30
CA GLU A 33 5.47 20.51 -0.28
C GLU A 33 5.39 19.02 -0.58
N PRO A 34 5.76 18.59 -1.79
CA PRO A 34 5.65 17.17 -2.13
C PRO A 34 6.67 16.35 -1.35
N ILE A 35 6.21 15.22 -0.86
CA ILE A 35 7.05 14.25 -0.18
C ILE A 35 7.11 13.00 -1.03
N ASP A 36 8.32 12.52 -1.29
CA ASP A 36 8.51 11.31 -2.07
C ASP A 36 8.14 10.08 -1.26
N ILE A 37 7.55 9.11 -1.92
CA ILE A 37 7.22 7.84 -1.31
C ILE A 37 7.59 6.73 -2.28
N ALA A 38 8.13 5.63 -1.75
CA ALA A 38 8.53 4.51 -2.57
C ALA A 38 8.23 3.20 -1.84
N PHE A 39 7.72 2.25 -2.59
CA PHE A 39 7.45 0.91 -2.10
C PHE A 39 8.21 -0.11 -2.92
N GLN A 40 8.60 -1.19 -2.30
CA GLN A 40 9.00 -2.39 -3.01
C GLN A 40 7.90 -3.40 -2.80
N PHE A 41 7.32 -3.90 -3.88
CA PHE A 41 6.28 -4.92 -3.81
C PHE A 41 6.78 -6.26 -4.30
N GLN A 42 6.31 -7.30 -3.65
CA GLN A 42 6.44 -8.67 -4.12
C GLN A 42 5.03 -9.23 -4.23
N HIS A 43 4.66 -9.63 -5.43
CA HIS A 43 3.30 -10.08 -5.72
C HIS A 43 3.35 -11.55 -6.03
N LYS A 44 2.62 -12.35 -5.26
CA LYS A 44 2.60 -13.78 -5.43
C LYS A 44 1.17 -14.27 -5.26
N GLY A 45 0.56 -14.71 -6.34
CA GLY A 45 -0.85 -15.09 -6.31
C GLY A 45 -1.71 -13.88 -6.01
N ASP A 46 -2.49 -13.95 -4.94
CA ASP A 46 -3.29 -12.83 -4.49
C ASP A 46 -2.66 -12.11 -3.29
N ALA A 47 -1.44 -12.49 -2.93
CA ALA A 47 -0.75 -11.89 -1.80
C ALA A 47 0.22 -10.81 -2.25
N LEU A 48 0.24 -9.71 -1.51
CA LEU A 48 1.17 -8.63 -1.72
C LEU A 48 2.02 -8.46 -0.46
N SER A 49 3.33 -8.45 -0.62
CA SER A 49 4.24 -8.22 0.47
C SER A 49 5.29 -7.20 0.05
N GLY A 50 6.21 -6.88 0.91
CA GLY A 50 7.27 -5.94 0.59
C GLY A 50 7.47 -4.92 1.69
N LYS A 51 7.86 -3.72 1.29
CA LYS A 51 8.19 -2.68 2.25
C LYS A 51 7.94 -1.29 1.72
N LEU A 52 7.71 -0.37 2.64
CA LEU A 52 7.72 1.05 2.37
C LEU A 52 9.10 1.56 2.78
N TYR A 53 9.78 2.25 1.88
CA TYR A 53 11.08 2.83 2.20
C TYR A 53 10.90 4.06 3.11
N GLY A 54 11.69 4.13 4.15
CA GLY A 54 11.73 5.29 5.02
C GLY A 54 13.12 5.93 5.00
N ASP A 55 13.27 7.05 5.66
CA ASP A 55 14.53 7.79 5.65
C ASP A 55 15.67 7.03 6.34
N PHE A 56 15.36 6.35 7.42
CA PHE A 56 16.37 5.63 8.19
C PHE A 56 16.15 4.13 8.22
N LYS A 57 14.95 3.68 8.05
CA LYS A 57 14.65 2.26 7.99
C LYS A 57 13.38 2.03 7.20
N SER A 58 13.28 0.87 6.63
CA SER A 58 12.08 0.48 5.88
C SER A 58 11.02 -0.07 6.81
N MET A 59 9.76 0.09 6.42
CA MET A 59 8.62 -0.43 7.16
C MET A 59 7.98 -1.56 6.39
N ARG A 60 7.69 -2.64 7.08
CA ARG A 60 7.17 -3.85 6.43
C ARG A 60 5.70 -3.70 6.07
N ILE A 61 5.36 -4.22 4.91
CA ILE A 61 3.98 -4.37 4.48
C ILE A 61 3.41 -5.64 5.08
N VAL A 62 2.23 -5.57 5.64
CA VAL A 62 1.52 -6.73 6.17
C VAL A 62 0.10 -6.74 5.62
N GLU A 63 -0.56 -7.89 5.71
CA GLU A 63 -1.96 -8.05 5.30
C GLU A 63 -2.22 -7.58 3.86
N GLY A 64 -1.25 -7.79 2.99
CA GLY A 64 -1.38 -7.35 1.60
C GLY A 64 -2.18 -8.33 0.76
N LYS A 65 -3.11 -7.80 -0.03
CA LYS A 65 -3.94 -8.58 -0.93
C LYS A 65 -4.18 -7.84 -2.21
N ILE A 66 -4.33 -8.61 -3.28
CA ILE A 66 -4.68 -8.10 -4.59
C ILE A 66 -5.88 -8.90 -5.07
N ALA A 67 -6.91 -8.22 -5.49
CA ALA A 67 -8.10 -8.85 -6.06
C ALA A 67 -8.47 -8.07 -7.32
N GLY A 68 -8.22 -8.65 -8.49
CA GLY A 68 -8.41 -7.98 -9.76
C GLY A 68 -7.47 -6.77 -9.84
N ASP A 69 -8.03 -5.60 -9.95
CA ASP A 69 -7.27 -4.35 -9.99
C ASP A 69 -7.25 -3.64 -8.63
N GLN A 70 -7.79 -4.27 -7.59
CA GLN A 70 -7.84 -3.68 -6.25
C GLN A 70 -6.68 -4.16 -5.41
N VAL A 71 -6.05 -3.23 -4.70
CA VAL A 71 -4.88 -3.48 -3.88
C VAL A 71 -5.17 -3.00 -2.47
N GLN A 72 -4.79 -3.78 -1.47
CA GLN A 72 -4.87 -3.30 -0.09
C GLN A 72 -3.75 -3.89 0.73
N PHE A 73 -3.23 -3.11 1.66
CA PHE A 73 -2.20 -3.57 2.59
C PHE A 73 -2.11 -2.62 3.78
N VAL A 74 -1.37 -3.04 4.78
CA VAL A 74 -1.12 -2.24 5.97
C VAL A 74 0.39 -2.09 6.15
N VAL A 75 0.81 -0.92 6.56
CA VAL A 75 2.19 -0.66 6.95
C VAL A 75 2.18 -0.35 8.45
N ILE A 76 3.09 -0.97 9.19
CA ILE A 76 3.24 -0.68 10.61
C ILE A 76 4.35 0.37 10.73
N ALA A 77 3.98 1.56 11.11
CA ALA A 77 4.90 2.67 11.26
C ALA A 77 5.17 2.94 12.73
N GLU A 78 6.42 3.20 13.07
CA GLU A 78 6.78 3.62 14.42
C GLU A 78 6.85 5.13 14.45
N GLU A 79 6.16 5.73 15.39
CA GLU A 79 6.13 7.18 15.53
C GLU A 79 6.57 7.55 16.95
N GLN A 80 7.48 8.51 17.06
CA GLN A 80 7.92 8.97 18.36
C GLN A 80 7.10 10.16 18.81
N ALA A 81 6.58 10.09 20.03
CA ALA A 81 5.83 11.18 20.62
C ALA A 81 6.42 11.42 22.01
N GLY A 82 7.32 12.40 22.13
CA GLY A 82 8.05 12.64 23.36
C GLY A 82 8.97 11.45 23.67
N ASN A 83 8.80 10.85 24.83
CA ASN A 83 9.57 9.68 25.25
C ASN A 83 8.87 8.36 24.89
N GLN A 84 7.78 8.45 24.15
CA GLN A 84 6.97 7.30 23.83
C GLN A 84 7.11 6.94 22.36
N ILE A 85 7.15 5.66 22.08
CA ILE A 85 7.13 5.17 20.71
C ILE A 85 5.77 4.52 20.50
N ASN A 86 5.09 4.92 19.46
CA ASN A 86 3.79 4.38 19.09
C ASN A 86 3.90 3.57 17.81
N GLU A 87 3.18 2.48 17.74
CA GLU A 87 3.03 1.71 16.51
C GLU A 87 1.71 2.10 15.89
N THR A 88 1.77 2.58 14.67
CA THR A 88 0.60 3.04 13.93
C THR A 88 0.37 2.13 12.74
N ARG A 89 -0.85 1.67 12.60
CA ARG A 89 -1.25 0.88 11.43
C ARG A 89 -1.79 1.85 10.38
N LEU A 90 -1.11 1.91 9.26
CA LEU A 90 -1.53 2.73 8.13
C LEU A 90 -2.11 1.80 7.07
N ARG A 91 -3.39 1.98 6.77
CA ARG A 91 -4.06 1.17 5.76
C ARG A 91 -4.01 1.87 4.43
N PHE A 92 -3.57 1.12 3.44
CA PHE A 92 -3.53 1.60 2.07
C PHE A 92 -4.51 0.79 1.24
N THR A 93 -5.33 1.47 0.49
CA THR A 93 -6.23 0.83 -0.46
C THR A 93 -6.07 1.52 -1.80
N GLY A 94 -6.14 0.79 -2.86
CA GLY A 94 -5.93 1.39 -4.17
C GLY A 94 -6.44 0.60 -5.34
N THR A 95 -6.33 1.22 -6.49
CA THR A 95 -6.77 0.65 -7.75
C THR A 95 -5.65 0.77 -8.77
N LEU A 96 -5.36 -0.34 -9.44
CA LEU A 96 -4.43 -0.36 -10.54
C LEU A 96 -5.18 0.09 -11.80
N LYS A 97 -4.72 1.16 -12.42
CA LYS A 97 -5.35 1.70 -13.60
C LYS A 97 -4.32 2.32 -14.51
N ASP A 98 -4.31 1.91 -15.75
CA ASP A 98 -3.40 2.45 -16.78
C ASP A 98 -1.92 2.35 -16.35
N GLY A 99 -1.58 1.27 -15.70
CA GLY A 99 -0.17 1.04 -15.28
C GLY A 99 0.25 1.82 -14.05
N GLU A 100 -0.65 2.54 -13.43
CA GLU A 100 -0.38 3.28 -12.19
C GLU A 100 -1.28 2.76 -11.07
N ILE A 101 -0.89 2.97 -9.83
CA ILE A 101 -1.72 2.62 -8.70
C ILE A 101 -2.16 3.91 -8.02
N GLU A 102 -3.46 4.10 -7.91
CA GLU A 102 -3.99 5.20 -7.13
C GLU A 102 -4.23 4.67 -5.72
N LEU A 103 -3.47 5.17 -4.74
CA LEU A 103 -3.55 4.71 -3.36
C LEU A 103 -4.18 5.77 -2.47
N THR A 104 -4.98 5.30 -1.53
CA THR A 104 -5.47 6.13 -0.43
C THR A 104 -4.90 5.56 0.87
N ARG A 105 -4.30 6.42 1.66
CA ARG A 105 -3.76 6.05 2.97
C ARG A 105 -4.62 6.61 4.06
N GLU A 106 -4.95 5.78 5.05
CA GLU A 106 -5.64 6.26 6.24
C GLU A 106 -5.06 5.61 7.49
N ARG A 107 -5.10 6.32 8.59
CA ARG A 107 -4.65 5.79 9.86
C ARG A 107 -5.74 4.87 10.39
N GLU A 108 -5.42 3.62 10.65
CA GLU A 108 -6.38 2.65 11.15
C GLU A 108 -6.39 2.65 12.67
N SER A 109 -5.23 2.56 13.29
CA SER A 109 -5.11 2.54 14.74
C SER A 109 -3.69 2.91 15.16
N SER A 110 -3.51 3.28 16.41
CA SER A 110 -2.20 3.56 16.96
C SER A 110 -2.17 3.06 18.41
N ARG A 111 -1.05 2.52 18.83
CA ARG A 111 -0.88 2.04 20.20
C ARG A 111 0.52 2.31 20.70
N ASN A 112 0.67 2.44 22.00
CA ASN A 112 1.98 2.57 22.62
C ASN A 112 2.76 1.26 22.46
N ALA A 113 3.96 1.32 21.91
CA ALA A 113 4.77 0.13 21.66
C ALA A 113 5.21 -0.57 22.95
N GLY A 114 5.35 0.16 24.05
CA GLY A 114 5.79 -0.39 25.31
C GLY A 114 4.69 -1.13 26.07
N ASN A 115 3.52 -0.54 26.22
CA ASN A 115 2.46 -1.13 27.02
C ASN A 115 1.22 -1.56 26.25
N GLY A 116 1.18 -1.31 24.95
CA GLY A 116 0.04 -1.70 24.12
C GLY A 116 -1.19 -0.83 24.26
N GLY A 117 -1.10 0.25 25.04
CA GLY A 117 -2.25 1.14 25.24
C GLY A 117 -2.65 1.87 23.98
N GLU A 118 -3.95 2.00 23.76
CA GLU A 118 -4.46 2.69 22.59
C GLU A 118 -4.10 4.16 22.62
N VAL A 119 -3.71 4.70 21.48
CA VAL A 119 -3.36 6.09 21.33
C VAL A 119 -4.34 6.72 20.36
N GLN A 120 -4.95 7.83 20.77
CA GLN A 120 -5.86 8.53 19.88
C GLN A 120 -5.09 9.53 19.04
N SER A 121 -5.38 9.55 17.76
CA SER A 121 -4.79 10.51 16.85
C SER A 121 -5.81 11.58 16.53
N ARG A 122 -5.37 12.82 16.55
CA ARG A 122 -6.22 13.94 16.19
C ARG A 122 -6.30 14.13 14.68
N ASN A 123 -5.33 13.59 13.96
CA ASN A 123 -5.27 13.77 12.53
C ASN A 123 -5.51 12.43 11.82
N ASN A 124 -6.72 12.22 11.36
CA ASN A 124 -7.08 11.03 10.61
C ASN A 124 -7.31 11.37 9.13
N THR A 125 -6.57 12.32 8.62
CA THR A 125 -6.73 12.77 7.25
C THR A 125 -6.35 11.64 6.28
N LYS A 126 -7.23 11.39 5.32
CA LYS A 126 -6.92 10.46 4.24
C LYS A 126 -6.08 11.19 3.20
N LEU A 127 -5.08 10.51 2.69
CA LEU A 127 -4.26 11.04 1.61
C LEU A 127 -4.41 10.13 0.40
N THR A 128 -4.61 10.73 -0.75
CA THR A 128 -4.69 9.99 -2.03
C THR A 128 -3.55 10.46 -2.93
N PHE A 129 -2.85 9.51 -3.51
CA PHE A 129 -1.72 9.80 -4.40
C PHE A 129 -1.51 8.65 -5.37
N ARG A 130 -0.68 8.86 -6.37
CA ARG A 130 -0.44 7.85 -7.40
C ARG A 130 0.97 7.34 -7.36
N LEU A 131 1.10 6.05 -7.60
CA LEU A 131 2.40 5.39 -7.75
C LEU A 131 2.61 4.99 -9.19
N LYS A 132 3.83 5.16 -9.65
CA LYS A 132 4.26 4.69 -10.96
C LYS A 132 5.37 3.69 -10.75
N ARG A 133 5.45 2.72 -11.64
CA ARG A 133 6.57 1.76 -11.59
C ARG A 133 7.86 2.48 -11.95
N LEU A 134 8.88 2.26 -11.16
CA LEU A 134 10.19 2.86 -11.41
C LEU A 134 10.86 2.23 -12.64
#